data_181336ee9aeeb863863d2ad1190b7aa7
#
_entry.id   181336ee9aeeb863863d2ad1190b7aa7
#
_cell.length_a   1.000
_cell.length_b   1.000
_cell.length_c   1.000
_cell.angle_alpha   90.00
_cell.angle_beta   90.00
_cell.angle_gamma   90.00
#
_symmetry.space_group_name_H-M   'P 1'
#
loop_
_entity.id
_entity.type
_entity.pdbx_description
1 polymer ?
#
loop_
_entity_poly.entity_id
_entity_poly.type
_entity_poly.pdbx_seq_one_letter_code
_entity_poly.pdbx_strand_id
1 'polypeptide(L)'
;VHAVCPGDGEIGVFNRSHYEEVLVVRAKGLVPESVWKKRYRHVNEFERMLSDEGTKIIKCLLNVSKAEQARRFQDRLDDPTKNWKFRAGDLADRKLWPKFQDAYDDMVRNTSTSYAPWHVVPSDHNWVRNLAVAKLLLNALKEMNPKFPPPEPGIEGTKIA
;
A
#
# COMPACT_ATOMS: atom_id res chain seq x y z
N VAL A 1 0.41 -4.26 -11.63
CA VAL A 1 1.57 -4.15 -10.73
C VAL A 1 2.84 -4.59 -11.44
N HIS A 2 2.91 -5.79 -12.02
CA HIS A 2 4.15 -6.31 -12.66
C HIS A 2 4.88 -5.30 -13.57
N ALA A 3 4.14 -4.58 -14.42
CA ALA A 3 4.71 -3.62 -15.37
C ALA A 3 5.27 -2.33 -14.74
N VAL A 4 5.08 -2.15 -13.44
CA VAL A 4 5.45 -0.92 -12.69
C VAL A 4 6.17 -1.25 -11.38
N CYS A 5 6.72 -2.46 -11.27
CA CYS A 5 7.63 -2.77 -10.18
C CYS A 5 8.90 -1.93 -10.34
N PRO A 6 9.41 -1.33 -9.25
CA PRO A 6 10.64 -0.55 -9.32
C PRO A 6 11.83 -1.44 -9.65
N GLY A 7 12.78 -0.91 -10.39
CA GLY A 7 14.10 -1.51 -10.58
C GLY A 7 15.05 -1.18 -9.42
N ASP A 8 16.30 -1.64 -9.54
CA ASP A 8 17.34 -1.37 -8.55
C ASP A 8 17.57 0.14 -8.39
N GLY A 9 17.64 0.59 -7.14
CA GLY A 9 17.81 2.01 -6.81
C GLY A 9 16.54 2.87 -6.92
N GLU A 10 15.40 2.27 -7.25
CA GLU A 10 14.14 2.98 -7.39
C GLU A 10 13.19 2.74 -6.20
N ILE A 11 12.29 3.69 -5.97
CA ILE A 11 11.21 3.57 -4.98
C ILE A 11 9.86 3.64 -5.70
N GLY A 12 9.12 2.54 -5.67
CA GLY A 12 7.75 2.49 -6.16
C GLY A 12 6.73 2.78 -5.05
N VAL A 13 5.84 3.76 -5.26
CA VAL A 13 4.75 4.07 -4.32
C VAL A 13 3.41 3.73 -4.96
N PHE A 14 2.67 2.83 -4.35
CA PHE A 14 1.36 2.39 -4.82
C PHE A 14 0.25 2.96 -3.93
N ASN A 15 -0.60 3.80 -4.51
CA ASN A 15 -1.89 4.16 -3.91
C ASN A 15 -2.97 3.25 -4.52
N ARG A 16 -3.37 2.21 -3.76
CA ARG A 16 -3.99 0.98 -4.21
C ARG A 16 -3.00 0.06 -4.95
N SER A 17 -3.23 -1.22 -4.88
CA SER A 17 -2.32 -2.22 -5.43
C SER A 17 -3.06 -3.48 -5.88
N HIS A 18 -2.33 -4.53 -6.17
CA HIS A 18 -2.86 -5.86 -6.48
C HIS A 18 -3.77 -6.45 -5.38
N TYR A 19 -3.76 -5.90 -4.17
CA TYR A 19 -4.65 -6.32 -3.09
C TYR A 19 -6.13 -5.98 -3.32
N GLU A 20 -6.46 -5.09 -4.26
CA GLU A 20 -7.84 -4.87 -4.70
C GLU A 20 -8.50 -6.19 -5.17
N GLU A 21 -7.71 -7.12 -5.71
CA GLU A 21 -8.13 -8.43 -6.19
C GLU A 21 -8.59 -9.41 -5.09
N VAL A 22 -8.31 -9.09 -3.84
CA VAL A 22 -8.77 -9.86 -2.67
C VAL A 22 -9.64 -9.04 -1.71
N LEU A 23 -9.66 -7.72 -1.87
CA LEU A 23 -10.46 -6.80 -1.05
C LEU A 23 -11.78 -6.44 -1.75
N VAL A 24 -11.72 -5.60 -2.78
CA VAL A 24 -12.91 -5.07 -3.46
C VAL A 24 -13.67 -6.19 -4.14
N VAL A 25 -12.97 -7.08 -4.82
CA VAL A 25 -13.55 -8.21 -5.53
C VAL A 25 -14.34 -9.11 -4.59
N ARG A 26 -13.82 -9.37 -3.38
CA ARG A 26 -14.49 -10.14 -2.34
C ARG A 26 -15.65 -9.36 -1.72
N ALA A 27 -15.42 -8.14 -1.24
CA ALA A 27 -16.42 -7.36 -0.52
C ALA A 27 -17.66 -7.07 -1.38
N LYS A 28 -17.47 -6.88 -2.68
CA LYS A 28 -18.55 -6.66 -3.67
C LYS A 28 -19.08 -7.92 -4.31
N GLY A 29 -18.50 -9.09 -4.05
CA GLY A 29 -18.93 -10.36 -4.63
C GLY A 29 -18.75 -10.43 -6.15
N LEU A 30 -17.68 -9.83 -6.69
CA LEU A 30 -17.43 -9.74 -8.14
C LEU A 30 -17.00 -11.08 -8.76
N VAL A 31 -16.42 -11.96 -7.96
CA VAL A 31 -16.05 -13.32 -8.36
C VAL A 31 -16.33 -14.31 -7.22
N PRO A 32 -16.51 -15.61 -7.50
CA PRO A 32 -16.70 -16.65 -6.48
C PRO A 32 -15.52 -16.75 -5.51
N GLU A 33 -15.79 -17.25 -4.31
CA GLU A 33 -14.77 -17.47 -3.27
C GLU A 33 -13.64 -18.37 -3.76
N SER A 34 -13.95 -19.41 -4.51
CA SER A 34 -12.95 -20.33 -5.09
C SER A 34 -11.93 -19.65 -6.01
N VAL A 35 -12.24 -18.45 -6.51
CA VAL A 35 -11.36 -17.63 -7.34
C VAL A 35 -10.52 -16.70 -6.49
N TRP A 36 -11.13 -15.80 -5.68
CA TRP A 36 -10.36 -14.79 -4.94
C TRP A 36 -9.51 -15.41 -3.82
N LYS A 37 -9.94 -16.52 -3.22
CA LYS A 37 -9.20 -17.17 -2.13
C LYS A 37 -7.83 -17.70 -2.58
N LYS A 38 -7.71 -18.17 -3.82
CA LYS A 38 -6.42 -18.61 -4.40
C LYS A 38 -5.44 -17.45 -4.57
N ARG A 39 -5.94 -16.23 -4.72
CA ARG A 39 -5.12 -15.04 -4.96
C ARG A 39 -4.24 -14.67 -3.76
N TYR A 40 -4.61 -15.01 -2.53
CA TYR A 40 -3.73 -14.85 -1.37
C TYR A 40 -2.39 -15.55 -1.58
N ARG A 41 -2.41 -16.79 -2.05
CA ARG A 41 -1.19 -17.53 -2.37
C ARG A 41 -0.41 -16.85 -3.50
N HIS A 42 -1.08 -16.50 -4.59
CA HIS A 42 -0.42 -15.85 -5.74
C HIS A 42 0.26 -14.53 -5.37
N VAL A 43 -0.39 -13.74 -4.51
CA VAL A 43 0.19 -12.49 -3.98
C VAL A 43 1.44 -12.79 -3.15
N ASN A 44 1.36 -13.75 -2.22
CA ASN A 44 2.50 -14.12 -1.39
C ASN A 44 3.68 -14.65 -2.22
N GLU A 45 3.42 -15.48 -3.23
CA GLU A 45 4.44 -16.01 -4.15
C GLU A 45 5.10 -14.87 -4.96
N PHE A 46 4.31 -13.93 -5.45
CA PHE A 46 4.80 -12.75 -6.16
C PHE A 46 5.67 -11.85 -5.27
N GLU A 47 5.22 -11.55 -4.06
CA GLU A 47 5.98 -10.74 -3.10
C GLU A 47 7.24 -11.45 -2.63
N ARG A 48 7.20 -12.78 -2.49
CA ARG A 48 8.38 -13.58 -2.19
C ARG A 48 9.43 -13.45 -3.29
N MET A 49 9.03 -13.64 -4.55
CA MET A 49 9.92 -13.51 -5.69
C MET A 49 10.63 -12.14 -5.68
N LEU A 50 9.88 -11.05 -5.48
CA LEU A 50 10.48 -9.70 -5.40
C LEU A 50 11.43 -9.55 -4.21
N SER A 51 11.09 -10.13 -3.07
CA SER A 51 11.93 -10.07 -1.86
C SER A 51 13.21 -10.88 -2.01
N ASP A 52 13.14 -12.04 -2.66
CA ASP A 52 14.30 -12.89 -2.94
C ASP A 52 15.28 -12.20 -3.90
N GLU A 53 14.78 -11.33 -4.78
CA GLU A 53 15.56 -10.46 -5.69
C GLU A 53 15.97 -9.12 -5.06
N GLY A 54 15.81 -8.96 -3.73
CA GLY A 54 16.31 -7.79 -3.00
C GLY A 54 15.33 -6.62 -2.84
N THR A 55 14.12 -6.71 -3.37
CA THR A 55 13.11 -5.66 -3.20
C THR A 55 12.59 -5.61 -1.76
N LYS A 56 12.73 -4.51 -1.06
CA LYS A 56 12.12 -4.28 0.25
C LYS A 56 10.66 -3.84 0.09
N ILE A 57 9.73 -4.65 0.59
CA ILE A 57 8.29 -4.38 0.49
C ILE A 57 7.76 -3.84 1.82
N ILE A 58 7.10 -2.67 1.79
CA ILE A 58 6.42 -2.07 2.93
C ILE A 58 4.92 -2.02 2.62
N LYS A 59 4.12 -2.74 3.39
CA LYS A 59 2.66 -2.78 3.24
C LYS A 59 2.00 -2.02 4.37
N CYS A 60 1.23 -0.97 4.05
CA CYS A 60 0.53 -0.16 5.02
C CYS A 60 -0.99 -0.26 4.82
N LEU A 61 -1.70 -0.80 5.81
CA LEU A 61 -3.16 -0.69 5.89
C LEU A 61 -3.50 0.58 6.68
N LEU A 62 -3.97 1.60 5.96
CA LEU A 62 -4.39 2.87 6.56
C LEU A 62 -5.76 2.70 7.22
N ASN A 63 -5.76 2.36 8.49
CA ASN A 63 -6.98 2.04 9.24
C ASN A 63 -7.69 3.31 9.71
N VAL A 64 -8.82 3.61 9.07
CA VAL A 64 -9.70 4.75 9.39
C VAL A 64 -10.96 4.22 10.06
N SER A 65 -11.41 4.86 11.15
CA SER A 65 -12.67 4.52 11.80
C SER A 65 -13.88 4.85 10.91
N LYS A 66 -14.98 4.12 11.10
CA LYS A 66 -16.23 4.38 10.38
C LYS A 66 -16.76 5.79 10.65
N ALA A 67 -16.55 6.33 11.87
CA ALA A 67 -16.94 7.68 12.23
C ALA A 67 -16.10 8.73 11.47
N GLU A 68 -14.79 8.57 11.45
CA GLU A 68 -13.89 9.49 10.75
C GLU A 68 -14.11 9.43 9.22
N GLN A 69 -14.40 8.27 8.66
CA GLN A 69 -14.77 8.18 7.25
C GLN A 69 -16.04 9.01 6.94
N ALA A 70 -17.06 8.94 7.82
CA ALA A 70 -18.27 9.74 7.65
C ALA A 70 -17.96 11.24 7.69
N ARG A 71 -17.17 11.66 8.67
CA ARG A 71 -16.74 13.06 8.81
C ARG A 71 -16.01 13.54 7.56
N ARG A 72 -15.07 12.74 7.03
CA ARG A 72 -14.35 13.08 5.79
C ARG A 72 -15.25 13.14 4.55
N PHE A 73 -16.28 12.32 4.49
CA PHE A 73 -17.27 12.41 3.41
C PHE A 73 -18.08 13.70 3.53
N GLN A 74 -18.50 14.06 4.74
CA GLN A 74 -19.22 15.33 4.96
C GLN A 74 -18.34 16.52 4.61
N ASP A 75 -17.08 16.56 5.06
CA ASP A 75 -16.12 17.63 4.68
C ASP A 75 -15.98 17.81 3.17
N ARG A 76 -16.10 16.71 2.38
CA ARG A 76 -16.04 16.80 0.91
C ARG A 76 -17.33 17.37 0.31
N LEU A 77 -18.47 17.09 0.93
CA LEU A 77 -19.77 17.60 0.48
C LEU A 77 -19.95 19.09 0.82
N ASP A 78 -19.45 19.50 1.99
CA ASP A 78 -19.59 20.87 2.49
C ASP A 78 -18.60 21.84 1.81
N ASP A 79 -17.50 21.36 1.25
CA ASP A 79 -16.47 22.16 0.59
C ASP A 79 -16.59 22.07 -0.93
N PRO A 80 -17.07 23.11 -1.63
CA PRO A 80 -17.23 23.11 -3.09
C PRO A 80 -15.93 22.77 -3.85
N THR A 81 -14.77 23.10 -3.27
CA THR A 81 -13.46 22.79 -3.89
C THR A 81 -13.08 21.31 -3.78
N LYS A 82 -13.83 20.52 -3.00
CA LYS A 82 -13.59 19.10 -2.75
C LYS A 82 -14.71 18.20 -3.25
N ASN A 83 -15.86 18.74 -3.69
CA ASN A 83 -17.01 17.95 -4.14
C ASN A 83 -16.63 16.93 -5.22
N TRP A 84 -15.72 17.29 -6.13
CA TRP A 84 -15.24 16.40 -7.19
C TRP A 84 -14.59 15.09 -6.71
N LYS A 85 -14.19 15.04 -5.42
CA LYS A 85 -13.63 13.86 -4.77
C LYS A 85 -14.69 12.89 -4.23
N PHE A 86 -15.96 13.31 -4.20
CA PHE A 86 -17.06 12.51 -3.69
C PHE A 86 -17.82 11.85 -4.84
N ARG A 87 -18.13 10.57 -4.69
CA ARG A 87 -18.91 9.81 -5.66
C ARG A 87 -20.09 9.13 -4.97
N ALA A 88 -21.22 9.01 -5.64
CA ALA A 88 -22.39 8.28 -5.13
C ALA A 88 -22.06 6.82 -4.76
N GLY A 89 -21.11 6.19 -5.47
CA GLY A 89 -20.59 4.87 -5.17
C GLY A 89 -19.94 4.75 -3.79
N ASP A 90 -19.39 5.84 -3.24
CA ASP A 90 -18.75 5.86 -1.92
C ASP A 90 -19.76 5.53 -0.81
N LEU A 91 -21.02 5.96 -0.97
CA LEU A 91 -22.09 5.61 -0.03
C LEU A 91 -22.51 4.15 -0.15
N ALA A 92 -22.53 3.60 -1.37
CA ALA A 92 -22.80 2.19 -1.59
C ALA A 92 -21.70 1.31 -0.96
N ASP A 93 -20.45 1.66 -1.16
CA ASP A 93 -19.29 0.97 -0.55
C ASP A 93 -19.33 1.06 0.98
N ARG A 94 -19.71 2.21 1.54
CA ARG A 94 -19.86 2.37 3.00
C ARG A 94 -20.93 1.44 3.60
N LYS A 95 -21.99 1.10 2.88
CA LYS A 95 -22.99 0.11 3.33
C LYS A 95 -22.39 -1.29 3.47
N LEU A 96 -21.34 -1.59 2.73
CA LEU A 96 -20.59 -2.84 2.79
C LEU A 96 -19.47 -2.85 3.86
N TRP A 97 -19.46 -1.86 4.77
CA TRP A 97 -18.41 -1.72 5.81
C TRP A 97 -18.04 -3.03 6.50
N PRO A 98 -18.98 -3.83 7.04
CA PRO A 98 -18.63 -5.10 7.68
C PRO A 98 -17.89 -6.05 6.73
N LYS A 99 -18.36 -6.17 5.48
CA LYS A 99 -17.74 -7.04 4.47
C LYS A 99 -16.31 -6.61 4.13
N PHE A 100 -16.06 -5.29 4.12
CA PHE A 100 -14.71 -4.77 3.93
C PHE A 100 -13.82 -5.05 5.15
N GLN A 101 -14.34 -4.92 6.38
CA GLN A 101 -13.57 -5.26 7.59
C GLN A 101 -13.17 -6.74 7.59
N ASP A 102 -14.10 -7.65 7.31
CA ASP A 102 -13.82 -9.09 7.18
C ASP A 102 -12.78 -9.37 6.08
N ALA A 103 -12.85 -8.63 4.96
CA ALA A 103 -11.89 -8.77 3.87
C ALA A 103 -10.49 -8.26 4.25
N TYR A 104 -10.39 -7.14 5.00
CA TYR A 104 -9.13 -6.62 5.53
C TYR A 104 -8.49 -7.57 6.54
N ASP A 105 -9.28 -8.10 7.49
CA ASP A 105 -8.79 -9.05 8.49
C ASP A 105 -8.20 -10.30 7.84
N ASP A 106 -8.93 -10.89 6.89
CA ASP A 106 -8.47 -12.07 6.18
C ASP A 106 -7.27 -11.77 5.28
N MET A 107 -7.25 -10.61 4.61
CA MET A 107 -6.09 -10.20 3.83
C MET A 107 -4.84 -10.11 4.71
N VAL A 108 -4.91 -9.41 5.83
CA VAL A 108 -3.78 -9.27 6.75
C VAL A 108 -3.34 -10.64 7.26
N ARG A 109 -4.27 -11.49 7.72
CA ARG A 109 -3.95 -12.83 8.24
C ARG A 109 -3.30 -13.76 7.21
N ASN A 110 -3.76 -13.69 5.96
CA ASN A 110 -3.29 -14.62 4.92
C ASN A 110 -2.08 -14.12 4.14
N THR A 111 -1.74 -12.82 4.25
CA THR A 111 -0.67 -12.22 3.45
C THR A 111 0.34 -11.39 4.24
N SER A 112 0.28 -11.41 5.60
CA SER A 112 1.35 -10.84 6.42
C SER A 112 2.44 -11.88 6.59
N THR A 113 3.45 -11.82 5.73
CA THR A 113 4.58 -12.76 5.72
C THR A 113 5.80 -12.16 6.43
N SER A 114 6.79 -13.00 6.78
CA SER A 114 8.04 -12.52 7.41
C SER A 114 8.87 -11.62 6.49
N TYR A 115 8.81 -11.83 5.18
CA TYR A 115 9.52 -11.03 4.17
C TYR A 115 8.75 -9.77 3.74
N ALA A 116 7.42 -9.74 3.91
CA ALA A 116 6.57 -8.60 3.58
C ALA A 116 5.41 -8.48 4.58
N PRO A 117 5.65 -8.00 5.82
CA PRO A 117 4.60 -7.87 6.83
C PRO A 117 3.66 -6.70 6.55
N TRP A 118 2.40 -6.83 6.97
CA TRP A 118 1.46 -5.73 7.01
C TRP A 118 1.66 -4.85 8.25
N HIS A 119 1.66 -3.56 8.06
CA HIS A 119 1.62 -2.55 9.11
C HIS A 119 0.24 -1.91 9.15
N VAL A 120 -0.52 -2.13 10.22
CA VAL A 120 -1.82 -1.47 10.45
C VAL A 120 -1.55 -0.09 11.03
N VAL A 121 -1.79 0.95 10.25
CA VAL A 121 -1.47 2.34 10.58
C VAL A 121 -2.73 3.10 10.98
N PRO A 122 -2.87 3.56 12.25
CA PRO A 122 -3.96 4.42 12.67
C PRO A 122 -4.02 5.68 11.80
N SER A 123 -5.18 5.96 11.19
CA SER A 123 -5.29 6.98 10.14
C SER A 123 -6.42 7.99 10.36
N ASP A 124 -7.03 8.00 11.52
CA ASP A 124 -8.01 9.03 11.89
C ASP A 124 -7.36 10.41 11.98
N HIS A 125 -6.13 10.47 12.47
CA HIS A 125 -5.33 11.69 12.49
C HIS A 125 -4.22 11.65 11.41
N ASN A 126 -4.26 12.59 10.46
CA ASN A 126 -3.32 12.64 9.34
C ASN A 126 -1.85 12.70 9.79
N TRP A 127 -1.54 13.45 10.85
CA TRP A 127 -0.19 13.58 11.35
C TRP A 127 0.36 12.27 11.94
N VAL A 128 -0.49 11.49 12.65
CA VAL A 128 -0.12 10.17 13.19
C VAL A 128 0.21 9.21 12.05
N ARG A 129 -0.69 9.14 11.07
CA ARG A 129 -0.48 8.33 9.86
C ARG A 129 0.83 8.69 9.16
N ASN A 130 1.04 10.00 8.90
CA ASN A 130 2.22 10.47 8.19
C ASN A 130 3.51 10.13 8.94
N LEU A 131 3.53 10.33 10.27
CA LEU A 131 4.67 9.99 11.11
C LEU A 131 4.96 8.49 11.11
N ALA A 132 3.93 7.65 11.22
CA ALA A 132 4.08 6.19 11.22
C ALA A 132 4.66 5.70 9.89
N VAL A 133 4.09 6.13 8.76
CA VAL A 133 4.58 5.75 7.42
C VAL A 133 6.01 6.25 7.19
N ALA A 134 6.31 7.49 7.59
CA ALA A 134 7.68 8.05 7.46
C ALA A 134 8.70 7.25 8.29
N LYS A 135 8.34 6.82 9.50
CA LYS A 135 9.22 5.96 10.33
C LYS A 135 9.46 4.59 9.69
N LEU A 136 8.42 3.96 9.13
CA LEU A 136 8.57 2.68 8.44
C LEU A 136 9.52 2.81 7.25
N LEU A 137 9.35 3.84 6.43
CA LEU A 137 10.22 4.11 5.29
C LEU A 137 11.67 4.39 5.74
N LEU A 138 11.86 5.24 6.75
CA LEU A 138 13.18 5.55 7.28
C LEU A 138 13.89 4.31 7.81
N ASN A 139 13.19 3.44 8.54
CA ASN A 139 13.76 2.21 9.06
C ASN A 139 14.16 1.27 7.92
N ALA A 140 13.31 1.10 6.90
CA ALA A 140 13.64 0.30 5.73
C ALA A 140 14.88 0.82 5.00
N LEU A 141 14.98 2.14 4.78
CA LEU A 141 16.15 2.75 4.14
C LEU A 141 17.44 2.56 5.00
N LYS A 142 17.32 2.64 6.33
CA LYS A 142 18.46 2.36 7.22
C LYS A 142 18.91 0.89 7.15
N GLU A 143 17.97 -0.04 7.12
CA GLU A 143 18.26 -1.47 6.97
C GLU A 143 18.93 -1.78 5.62
N MET A 144 18.41 -1.22 4.54
CA MET A 144 18.96 -1.39 3.19
C MET A 144 20.32 -0.71 3.03
N ASN A 145 20.57 0.36 3.82
CA ASN A 145 21.82 1.12 3.80
C ASN A 145 22.31 1.46 2.37
N PRO A 146 21.46 2.08 1.51
CA PRO A 146 21.81 2.34 0.13
C PRO A 146 23.08 3.16 0.03
N LYS A 147 23.93 2.83 -0.94
CA LYS A 147 25.18 3.53 -1.24
C LYS A 147 25.09 4.17 -2.62
N PHE A 148 25.77 5.26 -2.79
CA PHE A 148 26.00 5.77 -4.14
C PHE A 148 26.77 4.75 -4.97
N PRO A 149 26.48 4.61 -6.26
CA PRO A 149 27.28 3.79 -7.15
C PRO A 149 28.75 4.30 -7.14
N PRO A 150 29.72 3.41 -7.36
CA PRO A 150 31.10 3.84 -7.50
C PRO A 150 31.24 4.84 -8.66
N PRO A 151 32.18 5.77 -8.58
CA PRO A 151 32.46 6.68 -9.67
C PRO A 151 32.92 5.90 -10.92
N GLU A 152 32.73 6.48 -12.08
CA GLU A 152 33.24 5.90 -13.32
C GLU A 152 34.77 5.72 -13.25
N PRO A 153 35.34 4.57 -13.64
CA PRO A 153 36.77 4.35 -13.60
C PRO A 153 37.53 5.42 -14.41
N GLY A 154 38.57 5.97 -13.81
CA GLY A 154 39.44 6.93 -14.50
C GLY A 154 39.05 8.41 -14.39
N ILE A 155 37.96 8.75 -13.68
CA ILE A 155 37.60 10.17 -13.49
C ILE A 155 38.33 10.82 -12.29
N GLU A 156 39.08 10.05 -11.53
CA GLU A 156 39.81 10.55 -10.38
C GLU A 156 40.84 11.60 -10.82
N GLY A 157 40.81 12.78 -10.19
CA GLY A 157 41.75 13.87 -10.48
C GLY A 157 41.43 14.68 -11.77
N THR A 158 40.34 14.38 -12.47
CA THR A 158 39.89 15.15 -13.64
C THR A 158 39.58 16.59 -13.22
N LYS A 159 40.24 17.56 -13.89
CA LYS A 159 39.96 19.00 -13.73
C LYS A 159 39.18 19.48 -14.94
N ILE A 160 38.09 20.17 -14.68
CA ILE A 160 37.33 20.86 -15.71
C ILE A 160 38.02 22.24 -15.90
N ALA A 161 38.50 22.50 -17.13
CA ALA A 161 39.10 23.75 -17.49
C ALA A 161 38.06 24.85 -17.72
#